data_15748da037f5e5c3cf20f43f7f2baa5f
#
_entry.id   15748da037f5e5c3cf20f43f7f2baa5f
#
_cell.length_a   1.000
_cell.length_b   1.000
_cell.length_c   1.000
_cell.angle_alpha   90.00
_cell.angle_beta   90.00
_cell.angle_gamma   90.00
#
_symmetry.space_group_name_H-M   'P 1'
#
loop_
_entity.id
_entity.type
_entity.pdbx_description
1 polymer ?
#
loop_
_entity_poly.entity_id
_entity_poly.type
_entity_poly.pdbx_seq_one_letter_code
_entity_poly.pdbx_strand_id
1 'polypeptide(L)'
;MKLLIVDDEELTRTGVISSIDWQSIGIQEVLQADDGINGIEMARVHRPDIVLCDVRMPRLDGIAMLEQLEEILPDIVPVFMSGYSDKEYLKAAIKLKAVNYIEKPLNPAEIRDAIVEARDLCLEKKRTRQNASIHSMESASRLALLLTQPFAHAKESIDQLIDELSLFVSNTTPFTAIVLKTDTEEEFPLSEANAMFLSVREFLKTFHIDCIFAEKRVQYMVYFLFGSTPGAAVRKSIEEFFCNLYSRCTRFCIAAGDTVTGISRAYQSYTSAVISLQSSFFFPTGTFLSPFYQAPVSETAAELSASPENEFLTLLTEKNKEKAKAFLDNLFLYYNQNQNVLPNQAKDLYYKLFRALDNAARQLKLTLSDTQENLIDTLEKIFSYNEMHQKLVKKTEIFFQTAVSTEEENSTIFLIKDYIGQKYMNETLSVKDISDHVFLSTSYVCTFFKNETGQTLNQYLTEYRMEKAKQLLSDPRYKITDISSRVGYSDGNYFGKSFKKYTGFSPSEYREKMS
;
A
#
# COMPACT_ATOMS: atom_id res chain seq x y z
N MET A 1 -21.31 32.40 3.36
CA MET A 1 -22.62 32.26 2.69
C MET A 1 -22.76 33.34 1.65
N LYS A 2 -23.67 33.17 0.67
CA LYS A 2 -23.96 34.15 -0.38
C LYS A 2 -25.38 34.72 -0.19
N LEU A 3 -25.49 36.01 -0.28
CA LEU A 3 -26.77 36.76 -0.22
C LEU A 3 -27.06 37.37 -1.58
N LEU A 4 -28.28 37.20 -2.09
CA LEU A 4 -28.78 37.91 -3.26
C LEU A 4 -29.77 38.97 -2.80
N ILE A 5 -29.55 40.22 -3.18
CA ILE A 5 -30.45 41.35 -2.94
C ILE A 5 -31.14 41.71 -4.25
N VAL A 6 -32.48 41.73 -4.26
CA VAL A 6 -33.29 42.01 -5.44
C VAL A 6 -34.26 43.13 -5.11
N ASP A 7 -34.13 44.26 -5.77
CA ASP A 7 -34.97 45.44 -5.60
C ASP A 7 -34.84 46.32 -6.89
N ASP A 8 -35.86 46.89 -7.42
CA ASP A 8 -35.79 47.69 -8.66
C ASP A 8 -35.15 49.05 -8.44
N GLU A 9 -35.14 49.56 -7.20
CA GLU A 9 -34.50 50.82 -6.84
C GLU A 9 -33.00 50.65 -6.58
N GLU A 10 -32.14 51.19 -7.44
CA GLU A 10 -30.69 51.14 -7.30
C GLU A 10 -30.19 51.76 -5.98
N LEU A 11 -30.82 52.87 -5.55
CA LEU A 11 -30.45 53.54 -4.30
C LEU A 11 -30.75 52.68 -3.07
N THR A 12 -31.84 51.93 -3.10
CA THR A 12 -32.20 50.98 -2.04
C THR A 12 -31.20 49.85 -1.98
N ARG A 13 -30.88 49.22 -3.12
CA ARG A 13 -29.86 48.12 -3.17
C ARG A 13 -28.51 48.59 -2.65
N THR A 14 -27.98 49.70 -3.19
CA THR A 14 -26.65 50.20 -2.80
C THR A 14 -26.64 50.68 -1.34
N GLY A 15 -27.73 51.29 -0.87
CA GLY A 15 -27.91 51.71 0.53
C GLY A 15 -27.86 50.50 1.48
N VAL A 16 -28.58 49.45 1.19
CA VAL A 16 -28.58 48.20 1.98
C VAL A 16 -27.18 47.57 1.98
N ILE A 17 -26.54 47.47 0.82
CA ILE A 17 -25.21 46.86 0.71
C ILE A 17 -24.16 47.60 1.52
N SER A 18 -24.19 48.94 1.48
CA SER A 18 -23.20 49.81 2.14
C SER A 18 -23.41 50.00 3.63
N SER A 19 -24.65 49.78 4.13
CA SER A 19 -25.03 50.10 5.51
C SER A 19 -24.72 48.97 6.52
N ILE A 20 -24.36 47.77 6.05
CA ILE A 20 -24.18 46.58 6.89
C ILE A 20 -22.80 45.97 6.62
N ASP A 21 -22.09 45.62 7.69
CA ASP A 21 -20.89 44.80 7.59
C ASP A 21 -21.27 43.31 7.44
N TRP A 22 -21.41 42.90 6.19
CA TRP A 22 -21.85 41.57 5.81
C TRP A 22 -20.89 40.47 6.25
N GLN A 23 -19.58 40.76 6.28
CA GLN A 23 -18.57 39.80 6.70
C GLN A 23 -18.70 39.47 8.19
N SER A 24 -19.00 40.47 9.01
CA SER A 24 -19.17 40.26 10.47
C SER A 24 -20.31 39.30 10.81
N ILE A 25 -21.31 39.20 9.92
CA ILE A 25 -22.46 38.31 10.09
C ILE A 25 -22.36 37.02 9.26
N GLY A 26 -21.17 36.72 8.67
CA GLY A 26 -20.91 35.48 7.98
C GLY A 26 -21.37 35.41 6.51
N ILE A 27 -21.73 36.53 5.92
CA ILE A 27 -22.02 36.67 4.48
C ILE A 27 -20.70 37.01 3.75
N GLN A 28 -20.24 36.13 2.88
CA GLN A 28 -18.96 36.28 2.16
C GLN A 28 -19.11 37.04 0.84
N GLU A 29 -20.28 36.92 0.21
CA GLU A 29 -20.58 37.51 -1.10
C GLU A 29 -21.99 38.05 -1.11
N VAL A 30 -22.13 39.28 -1.57
CA VAL A 30 -23.43 39.94 -1.77
C VAL A 30 -23.63 40.19 -3.26
N LEU A 31 -24.63 39.55 -3.82
CA LEU A 31 -25.05 39.63 -5.20
C LEU A 31 -26.24 40.61 -5.30
N GLN A 32 -26.45 41.19 -6.45
CA GLN A 32 -27.59 42.12 -6.66
C GLN A 32 -28.25 41.88 -8.00
N ALA A 33 -29.56 42.12 -8.04
CA ALA A 33 -30.38 42.12 -9.23
C ALA A 33 -31.42 43.24 -9.15
N ASP A 34 -31.82 43.75 -10.30
CA ASP A 34 -32.72 44.89 -10.42
C ASP A 34 -34.19 44.51 -10.67
N ASP A 35 -34.47 43.21 -10.84
CA ASP A 35 -35.83 42.67 -10.93
C ASP A 35 -35.84 41.13 -10.76
N GLY A 36 -37.04 40.54 -10.76
CA GLY A 36 -37.19 39.09 -10.53
C GLY A 36 -36.60 38.21 -11.63
N ILE A 37 -36.53 38.65 -12.90
CA ILE A 37 -35.95 37.87 -14.01
C ILE A 37 -34.44 37.81 -13.82
N ASN A 38 -33.79 38.95 -13.62
CA ASN A 38 -32.36 39.03 -13.36
C ASN A 38 -31.99 38.30 -12.03
N GLY A 39 -32.89 38.37 -11.02
CA GLY A 39 -32.80 37.63 -9.78
C GLY A 39 -32.70 36.11 -10.00
N ILE A 40 -33.54 35.55 -10.87
CA ILE A 40 -33.51 34.12 -11.23
C ILE A 40 -32.20 33.76 -11.97
N GLU A 41 -31.76 34.59 -12.91
CA GLU A 41 -30.50 34.36 -13.64
C GLU A 41 -29.31 34.36 -12.71
N MET A 42 -29.22 35.36 -11.83
CA MET A 42 -28.17 35.45 -10.81
C MET A 42 -28.20 34.23 -9.86
N ALA A 43 -29.38 33.81 -9.45
CA ALA A 43 -29.53 32.67 -8.56
C ALA A 43 -29.14 31.35 -9.24
N ARG A 44 -29.41 31.15 -10.53
CA ARG A 44 -28.96 29.97 -11.29
C ARG A 44 -27.45 29.85 -11.40
N VAL A 45 -26.77 30.98 -11.64
CA VAL A 45 -25.33 31.04 -11.84
C VAL A 45 -24.58 30.92 -10.50
N HIS A 46 -24.97 31.75 -9.52
CA HIS A 46 -24.21 31.95 -8.30
C HIS A 46 -24.67 31.10 -7.11
N ARG A 47 -25.89 30.53 -7.20
CA ARG A 47 -26.53 29.71 -6.16
C ARG A 47 -26.45 30.34 -4.76
N PRO A 48 -27.14 31.47 -4.52
CA PRO A 48 -27.16 32.12 -3.21
C PRO A 48 -27.86 31.27 -2.16
N ASP A 49 -27.44 31.42 -0.91
CA ASP A 49 -28.03 30.72 0.25
C ASP A 49 -29.29 31.47 0.75
N ILE A 50 -29.25 32.80 0.67
CA ILE A 50 -30.30 33.70 1.17
C ILE A 50 -30.67 34.67 0.05
N VAL A 51 -31.94 34.98 -0.06
CA VAL A 51 -32.42 36.07 -0.94
C VAL A 51 -33.20 37.09 -0.12
N LEU A 52 -32.83 38.36 -0.25
CA LEU A 52 -33.54 39.51 0.26
C LEU A 52 -34.17 40.22 -0.93
N CYS A 53 -35.49 40.19 -1.06
CA CYS A 53 -36.14 40.73 -2.24
C CYS A 53 -37.30 41.66 -1.90
N ASP A 54 -37.47 42.70 -2.73
CA ASP A 54 -38.71 43.49 -2.72
C ASP A 54 -39.87 42.63 -3.25
N VAL A 55 -41.02 42.79 -2.65
CA VAL A 55 -42.25 42.12 -3.08
C VAL A 55 -42.73 42.68 -4.42
N ARG A 56 -42.67 44.02 -4.64
CA ARG A 56 -43.16 44.65 -5.86
C ARG A 56 -42.01 45.12 -6.73
N MET A 57 -41.85 44.48 -7.86
CA MET A 57 -40.87 44.84 -8.87
C MET A 57 -41.49 44.77 -10.27
N PRO A 58 -40.99 45.55 -11.24
CA PRO A 58 -41.45 45.46 -12.63
C PRO A 58 -41.04 44.12 -13.26
N ARG A 59 -41.72 43.75 -14.32
CA ARG A 59 -41.50 42.52 -15.11
C ARG A 59 -41.87 41.24 -14.36
N LEU A 60 -41.23 40.92 -13.23
CA LEU A 60 -41.52 39.76 -12.38
C LEU A 60 -41.41 40.22 -10.91
N ASP A 61 -42.48 40.06 -10.15
CA ASP A 61 -42.49 40.40 -8.73
C ASP A 61 -41.72 39.39 -7.88
N GLY A 62 -41.38 39.80 -6.62
CA GLY A 62 -40.57 38.97 -5.73
C GLY A 62 -41.21 37.63 -5.35
N ILE A 63 -42.56 37.57 -5.29
CA ILE A 63 -43.30 36.34 -4.97
C ILE A 63 -43.18 35.34 -6.11
N ALA A 64 -43.49 35.76 -7.34
CA ALA A 64 -43.41 34.91 -8.53
C ALA A 64 -41.96 34.48 -8.83
N MET A 65 -40.98 35.36 -8.52
CA MET A 65 -39.57 35.01 -8.58
C MET A 65 -39.23 33.87 -7.60
N LEU A 66 -39.66 33.99 -6.36
CA LEU A 66 -39.34 32.98 -5.32
C LEU A 66 -40.04 31.66 -5.56
N GLU A 67 -41.29 31.65 -6.09
CA GLU A 67 -41.95 30.39 -6.50
C GLU A 67 -41.14 29.64 -7.56
N GLN A 68 -40.53 30.35 -8.53
CA GLN A 68 -39.62 29.70 -9.50
C GLN A 68 -38.26 29.32 -8.91
N LEU A 69 -37.74 30.10 -7.96
CA LEU A 69 -36.49 29.82 -7.29
C LEU A 69 -36.59 28.59 -6.36
N GLU A 70 -37.75 28.36 -5.74
CA GLU A 70 -37.97 27.17 -4.90
C GLU A 70 -37.86 25.86 -5.69
N GLU A 71 -38.23 25.87 -6.98
CA GLU A 71 -38.05 24.72 -7.89
C GLU A 71 -36.56 24.49 -8.25
N ILE A 72 -35.77 25.56 -8.39
CA ILE A 72 -34.38 25.55 -8.84
C ILE A 72 -33.41 25.34 -7.65
N LEU A 73 -33.71 26.03 -6.54
CA LEU A 73 -32.92 26.10 -5.32
C LEU A 73 -33.83 25.87 -4.09
N PRO A 74 -34.26 24.63 -3.82
CA PRO A 74 -35.22 24.32 -2.75
C PRO A 74 -34.72 24.65 -1.33
N ASP A 75 -33.44 24.96 -1.19
CA ASP A 75 -32.80 25.31 0.09
C ASP A 75 -32.68 26.81 0.31
N ILE A 76 -32.98 27.62 -0.70
CA ILE A 76 -32.88 29.06 -0.59
C ILE A 76 -33.78 29.59 0.55
N VAL A 77 -33.25 30.53 1.31
CA VAL A 77 -33.98 31.11 2.43
C VAL A 77 -34.41 32.54 2.06
N PRO A 78 -35.73 32.76 1.88
CA PRO A 78 -36.23 34.09 1.48
C PRO A 78 -36.48 35.02 2.67
N VAL A 79 -36.14 36.29 2.46
CA VAL A 79 -36.51 37.43 3.31
C VAL A 79 -37.14 38.47 2.41
N PHE A 80 -38.32 38.94 2.76
CA PHE A 80 -39.00 39.96 1.97
C PHE A 80 -38.79 41.38 2.51
N MET A 81 -38.74 42.36 1.59
CA MET A 81 -38.87 43.77 1.87
C MET A 81 -40.16 44.30 1.20
N SER A 82 -40.93 45.11 1.87
CA SER A 82 -42.13 45.68 1.26
C SER A 82 -42.51 47.03 1.84
N GLY A 83 -43.01 47.93 0.99
CA GLY A 83 -43.56 49.23 1.37
C GLY A 83 -45.04 49.23 1.78
N TYR A 84 -45.71 48.09 1.73
CA TYR A 84 -47.14 47.99 2.01
C TYR A 84 -47.44 46.74 2.87
N SER A 85 -48.18 46.96 3.96
CA SER A 85 -48.70 45.90 4.85
C SER A 85 -49.98 45.25 4.23
N ASP A 86 -49.88 44.77 3.00
CA ASP A 86 -50.98 44.13 2.31
C ASP A 86 -51.13 42.68 2.77
N LYS A 87 -52.32 42.30 3.26
CA LYS A 87 -52.59 40.97 3.82
C LYS A 87 -52.34 39.82 2.82
N GLU A 88 -52.42 40.09 1.52
CA GLU A 88 -52.17 39.10 0.48
C GLU A 88 -50.68 38.73 0.38
N TYR A 89 -49.79 39.71 0.49
CA TYR A 89 -48.34 39.50 0.45
C TYR A 89 -47.82 38.77 1.71
N LEU A 90 -48.42 39.08 2.87
CA LEU A 90 -48.10 38.35 4.11
C LEU A 90 -48.50 36.86 4.01
N LYS A 91 -49.65 36.56 3.39
CA LYS A 91 -50.06 35.18 3.14
C LYS A 91 -49.10 34.45 2.18
N ALA A 92 -48.62 35.12 1.13
CA ALA A 92 -47.65 34.55 0.19
C ALA A 92 -46.30 34.31 0.86
N ALA A 93 -45.83 35.24 1.69
CA ALA A 93 -44.60 35.09 2.47
C ALA A 93 -44.67 33.85 3.41
N ILE A 94 -45.80 33.64 4.06
CA ILE A 94 -46.04 32.44 4.89
C ILE A 94 -46.04 31.17 4.04
N LYS A 95 -46.69 31.18 2.88
CA LYS A 95 -46.72 30.03 1.95
C LYS A 95 -45.32 29.65 1.46
N LEU A 96 -44.48 30.62 1.15
CA LEU A 96 -43.10 30.45 0.70
C LEU A 96 -42.12 30.30 1.87
N LYS A 97 -42.62 30.11 3.10
CA LYS A 97 -41.79 29.92 4.31
C LYS A 97 -40.70 30.98 4.47
N ALA A 98 -41.01 32.24 4.11
CA ALA A 98 -40.10 33.35 4.35
C ALA A 98 -39.79 33.45 5.85
N VAL A 99 -38.53 33.65 6.16
CA VAL A 99 -38.05 33.72 7.55
C VAL A 99 -38.49 35.04 8.17
N ASN A 100 -38.46 36.10 7.39
CA ASN A 100 -38.81 37.42 7.89
C ASN A 100 -39.43 38.32 6.77
N TYR A 101 -40.13 39.37 7.22
CA TYR A 101 -40.75 40.38 6.37
C TYR A 101 -40.43 41.76 6.95
N ILE A 102 -39.72 42.58 6.18
CA ILE A 102 -39.20 43.90 6.60
C ILE A 102 -40.03 45.01 5.96
N GLU A 103 -40.59 45.88 6.76
CA GLU A 103 -41.35 47.01 6.26
C GLU A 103 -40.43 48.18 5.86
N LYS A 104 -40.74 48.83 4.70
CA LYS A 104 -40.09 50.10 4.30
C LYS A 104 -40.73 51.26 5.09
N PRO A 105 -39.95 52.24 5.64
CA PRO A 105 -38.56 52.53 5.33
C PRO A 105 -37.58 51.56 5.99
N LEU A 106 -36.58 51.10 5.23
CA LEU A 106 -35.63 50.07 5.65
C LEU A 106 -34.72 50.55 6.78
N ASN A 107 -34.68 49.79 7.85
CA ASN A 107 -33.74 49.99 8.96
C ASN A 107 -32.58 48.98 8.88
N PRO A 108 -31.32 49.44 8.76
CA PRO A 108 -30.15 48.52 8.67
C PRO A 108 -30.05 47.52 9.81
N ALA A 109 -30.50 47.87 11.00
CA ALA A 109 -30.48 46.93 12.14
C ALA A 109 -31.49 45.80 11.95
N GLU A 110 -32.71 46.11 11.46
CA GLU A 110 -33.74 45.09 11.20
C GLU A 110 -33.34 44.18 10.06
N ILE A 111 -32.73 44.72 8.97
CA ILE A 111 -32.21 43.92 7.86
C ILE A 111 -31.12 42.97 8.37
N ARG A 112 -30.19 43.50 9.14
CA ARG A 112 -29.12 42.70 9.73
C ARG A 112 -29.68 41.53 10.56
N ASP A 113 -30.62 41.82 11.44
CA ASP A 113 -31.20 40.83 12.34
C ASP A 113 -32.00 39.77 11.55
N ALA A 114 -32.76 40.18 10.53
CA ALA A 114 -33.45 39.23 9.64
C ALA A 114 -32.51 38.35 8.82
N ILE A 115 -31.38 38.91 8.34
CA ILE A 115 -30.37 38.10 7.62
C ILE A 115 -29.62 37.17 8.56
N VAL A 116 -29.37 37.56 9.81
CA VAL A 116 -28.79 36.67 10.83
C VAL A 116 -29.73 35.49 11.11
N GLU A 117 -31.03 35.73 11.28
CA GLU A 117 -32.04 34.69 11.43
C GLU A 117 -32.08 33.74 10.21
N ALA A 118 -32.09 34.28 8.99
CA ALA A 118 -32.04 33.52 7.75
C ALA A 118 -30.78 32.69 7.64
N ARG A 119 -29.62 33.24 8.02
CA ARG A 119 -28.33 32.53 8.07
C ARG A 119 -28.39 31.33 9.01
N ASP A 120 -28.91 31.53 10.22
CA ASP A 120 -28.98 30.49 11.24
C ASP A 120 -29.89 29.34 10.79
N LEU A 121 -31.03 29.67 10.15
CA LEU A 121 -31.89 28.66 9.53
C LEU A 121 -31.20 27.91 8.37
N CYS A 122 -30.44 28.61 7.52
CA CYS A 122 -29.63 27.94 6.49
C CYS A 122 -28.63 26.97 7.08
N LEU A 123 -27.94 27.35 8.16
CA LEU A 123 -26.99 26.51 8.86
C LEU A 123 -27.68 25.28 9.49
N GLU A 124 -28.84 25.47 10.08
CA GLU A 124 -29.64 24.39 10.66
C GLU A 124 -30.11 23.40 9.59
N LYS A 125 -30.67 23.90 8.48
CA LYS A 125 -31.05 23.05 7.32
C LYS A 125 -29.86 22.24 6.79
N LYS A 126 -28.70 22.90 6.61
CA LYS A 126 -27.47 22.22 6.16
C LYS A 126 -27.00 21.14 7.16
N ARG A 127 -27.01 21.42 8.46
CA ARG A 127 -26.67 20.45 9.52
C ARG A 127 -27.64 19.26 9.53
N THR A 128 -28.93 19.52 9.45
CA THR A 128 -29.95 18.46 9.44
C THR A 128 -29.78 17.55 8.22
N ARG A 129 -29.52 18.12 7.04
CA ARG A 129 -29.24 17.34 5.83
C ARG A 129 -27.95 16.55 5.91
N GLN A 130 -26.88 17.14 6.44
CA GLN A 130 -25.62 16.43 6.65
C GLN A 130 -25.81 15.28 7.62
N ASN A 131 -26.50 15.49 8.73
CA ASN A 131 -26.78 14.44 9.70
C ASN A 131 -27.65 13.32 9.11
N ALA A 132 -28.68 13.68 8.34
CA ALA A 132 -29.50 12.69 7.63
C ALA A 132 -28.70 11.91 6.58
N SER A 133 -27.81 12.59 5.85
CA SER A 133 -26.93 11.93 4.89
C SER A 133 -25.93 10.98 5.58
N ILE A 134 -25.31 11.41 6.68
CA ILE A 134 -24.41 10.56 7.49
C ILE A 134 -25.15 9.35 8.01
N HIS A 135 -26.30 9.53 8.62
CA HIS A 135 -27.12 8.42 9.14
C HIS A 135 -27.52 7.44 8.03
N SER A 136 -27.96 7.95 6.88
CA SER A 136 -28.28 7.10 5.72
C SER A 136 -27.06 6.32 5.21
N MET A 137 -25.86 6.92 5.21
CA MET A 137 -24.62 6.21 4.83
C MET A 137 -24.22 5.14 5.84
N GLU A 138 -24.35 5.44 7.14
CA GLU A 138 -24.09 4.45 8.21
C GLU A 138 -25.05 3.26 8.12
N SER A 139 -26.35 3.50 7.91
CA SER A 139 -27.36 2.46 7.73
C SER A 139 -27.09 1.63 6.47
N ALA A 140 -26.68 2.27 5.36
CA ALA A 140 -26.30 1.57 4.13
C ALA A 140 -25.04 0.70 4.33
N SER A 141 -24.04 1.22 5.03
CA SER A 141 -22.82 0.47 5.37
C SER A 141 -23.13 -0.73 6.29
N ARG A 142 -23.99 -0.53 7.29
CA ARG A 142 -24.45 -1.61 8.16
C ARG A 142 -25.19 -2.70 7.37
N LEU A 143 -26.06 -2.31 6.44
CA LEU A 143 -26.75 -3.26 5.54
C LEU A 143 -25.73 -4.04 4.71
N ALA A 144 -24.75 -3.38 4.09
CA ALA A 144 -23.72 -4.05 3.32
C ALA A 144 -22.91 -5.05 4.14
N LEU A 145 -22.57 -4.74 5.41
CA LEU A 145 -21.92 -5.69 6.31
C LEU A 145 -22.80 -6.90 6.63
N LEU A 146 -24.09 -6.69 6.89
CA LEU A 146 -25.02 -7.79 7.16
C LEU A 146 -25.17 -8.73 5.95
N LEU A 147 -25.13 -8.20 4.72
CA LEU A 147 -25.17 -9.02 3.51
C LEU A 147 -23.91 -9.86 3.28
N THR A 148 -22.83 -9.62 4.04
CA THR A 148 -21.64 -10.51 4.05
C THR A 148 -21.80 -11.74 4.93
N GLN A 149 -23.00 -11.97 5.50
CA GLN A 149 -23.36 -13.10 6.35
C GLN A 149 -24.59 -13.82 5.78
N PRO A 150 -24.82 -15.10 6.14
CA PRO A 150 -26.03 -15.81 5.74
C PRO A 150 -27.29 -15.03 6.14
N PHE A 151 -28.19 -14.82 5.20
CA PHE A 151 -29.41 -14.01 5.37
C PHE A 151 -30.24 -14.40 6.60
N ALA A 152 -30.33 -15.70 6.88
CA ALA A 152 -31.10 -16.22 8.01
C ALA A 152 -30.63 -15.68 9.39
N HIS A 153 -29.37 -15.28 9.52
CA HIS A 153 -28.80 -14.78 10.79
C HIS A 153 -29.17 -13.33 11.09
N ALA A 154 -29.57 -12.56 10.08
CA ALA A 154 -29.77 -11.11 10.22
C ALA A 154 -31.04 -10.60 9.52
N LYS A 155 -31.99 -11.49 9.20
CA LYS A 155 -33.19 -11.18 8.41
C LYS A 155 -33.94 -9.95 8.91
N GLU A 156 -34.31 -9.91 10.20
CA GLU A 156 -35.08 -8.81 10.79
C GLU A 156 -34.35 -7.47 10.67
N SER A 157 -33.03 -7.46 10.93
CA SER A 157 -32.22 -6.26 10.80
C SER A 157 -32.07 -5.80 9.35
N ILE A 158 -31.97 -6.74 8.40
CA ILE A 158 -31.91 -6.45 6.97
C ILE A 158 -33.23 -5.83 6.51
N ASP A 159 -34.38 -6.44 6.85
CA ASP A 159 -35.71 -5.95 6.50
C ASP A 159 -35.93 -4.52 7.07
N GLN A 160 -35.54 -4.27 8.33
CA GLN A 160 -35.63 -2.96 8.95
C GLN A 160 -34.77 -1.89 8.23
N LEU A 161 -33.54 -2.24 7.85
CA LEU A 161 -32.65 -1.30 7.14
C LEU A 161 -33.10 -1.02 5.71
N ILE A 162 -33.74 -1.97 5.03
CA ILE A 162 -34.34 -1.77 3.71
C ILE A 162 -35.46 -0.72 3.81
N ASP A 163 -36.33 -0.85 4.81
CA ASP A 163 -37.42 0.11 5.04
C ASP A 163 -36.86 1.50 5.40
N GLU A 164 -35.91 1.57 6.32
CA GLU A 164 -35.26 2.82 6.74
C GLU A 164 -34.57 3.55 5.56
N LEU A 165 -33.87 2.83 4.70
CA LEU A 165 -33.19 3.36 3.52
C LEU A 165 -34.14 3.58 2.34
N SER A 166 -35.42 3.19 2.47
CA SER A 166 -36.43 3.24 1.40
C SER A 166 -35.94 2.57 0.10
N LEU A 167 -35.26 1.42 0.23
CA LEU A 167 -34.72 0.69 -0.92
C LEU A 167 -35.83 -0.12 -1.60
N PHE A 168 -36.00 0.08 -2.91
CA PHE A 168 -36.93 -0.70 -3.72
C PHE A 168 -36.27 -1.99 -4.18
N VAL A 169 -36.21 -3.00 -3.32
CA VAL A 169 -35.66 -4.31 -3.61
C VAL A 169 -36.75 -5.39 -3.51
N SER A 170 -36.78 -6.29 -4.48
CA SER A 170 -37.71 -7.40 -4.56
C SER A 170 -36.98 -8.75 -4.61
N ASN A 171 -37.73 -9.86 -4.54
CA ASN A 171 -37.15 -11.18 -4.70
C ASN A 171 -36.57 -11.44 -6.11
N THR A 172 -36.90 -10.59 -7.08
CA THR A 172 -36.37 -10.65 -8.46
C THR A 172 -35.26 -9.65 -8.73
N THR A 173 -34.97 -8.74 -7.81
CA THR A 173 -33.90 -7.76 -7.97
C THR A 173 -32.55 -8.47 -8.04
N PRO A 174 -31.74 -8.25 -9.09
CA PRO A 174 -30.39 -8.81 -9.17
C PRO A 174 -29.45 -8.12 -8.19
N PHE A 175 -28.56 -8.92 -7.60
CA PHE A 175 -27.48 -8.47 -6.72
C PHE A 175 -26.14 -9.01 -7.20
N THR A 176 -25.12 -8.16 -7.23
CA THR A 176 -23.74 -8.55 -7.50
C THR A 176 -22.84 -7.95 -6.44
N ALA A 177 -22.09 -8.78 -5.73
CA ALA A 177 -21.08 -8.32 -4.80
C ALA A 177 -19.76 -8.05 -5.53
N ILE A 178 -19.12 -6.94 -5.20
CA ILE A 178 -17.74 -6.64 -5.60
C ILE A 178 -16.93 -6.49 -4.32
N VAL A 179 -15.84 -7.25 -4.22
CA VAL A 179 -14.92 -7.19 -3.08
C VAL A 179 -13.58 -6.66 -3.55
N LEU A 180 -13.10 -5.64 -2.86
CA LEU A 180 -11.80 -5.02 -3.09
C LEU A 180 -10.85 -5.41 -1.94
N LYS A 181 -9.62 -5.73 -2.29
CA LYS A 181 -8.49 -5.86 -1.38
C LYS A 181 -7.42 -4.82 -1.73
N THR A 182 -6.93 -4.08 -0.73
CA THR A 182 -5.80 -3.14 -0.86
C THR A 182 -4.64 -3.56 0.04
N ASP A 183 -3.50 -2.91 -0.12
CA ASP A 183 -2.33 -3.09 0.75
C ASP A 183 -2.17 -1.99 1.82
N THR A 184 -3.18 -1.14 1.98
CA THR A 184 -3.17 -0.09 2.99
C THR A 184 -3.18 -0.67 4.40
N GLU A 185 -2.26 -0.21 5.25
CA GLU A 185 -2.21 -0.58 6.68
C GLU A 185 -3.09 0.34 7.54
N GLU A 186 -3.53 1.47 7.01
CA GLU A 186 -4.39 2.46 7.67
C GLU A 186 -5.79 2.45 7.05
N GLU A 187 -6.80 2.72 7.87
CA GLU A 187 -8.17 2.93 7.41
C GLU A 187 -8.22 4.13 6.46
N PHE A 188 -9.00 4.01 5.38
CA PHE A 188 -9.27 5.17 4.55
C PHE A 188 -9.94 6.26 5.38
N PRO A 189 -9.50 7.52 5.27
CA PRO A 189 -10.24 8.62 5.89
C PRO A 189 -11.71 8.55 5.48
N LEU A 190 -12.62 8.63 6.44
CA LEU A 190 -14.06 8.48 6.20
C LEU A 190 -14.58 9.40 5.08
N SER A 191 -14.02 10.61 4.98
CA SER A 191 -14.32 11.57 3.92
C SER A 191 -13.91 11.07 2.53
N GLU A 192 -12.77 10.40 2.42
CA GLU A 192 -12.26 9.87 1.15
C GLU A 192 -13.05 8.62 0.72
N ALA A 193 -13.29 7.70 1.64
CA ALA A 193 -14.12 6.52 1.41
C ALA A 193 -15.54 6.92 0.94
N ASN A 194 -16.13 7.93 1.58
CA ASN A 194 -17.44 8.47 1.21
C ASN A 194 -17.43 9.14 -0.18
N ALA A 195 -16.37 9.88 -0.52
CA ALA A 195 -16.24 10.51 -1.83
C ALA A 195 -16.10 9.46 -2.94
N MET A 196 -15.32 8.41 -2.69
CA MET A 196 -15.18 7.27 -3.62
C MET A 196 -16.52 6.55 -3.81
N PHE A 197 -17.23 6.27 -2.72
CA PHE A 197 -18.56 5.64 -2.79
C PHE A 197 -19.57 6.47 -3.58
N LEU A 198 -19.63 7.79 -3.34
CA LEU A 198 -20.52 8.67 -4.08
C LEU A 198 -20.20 8.69 -5.57
N SER A 199 -18.91 8.66 -5.94
CA SER A 199 -18.49 8.57 -7.34
C SER A 199 -18.92 7.24 -7.99
N VAL A 200 -18.80 6.12 -7.27
CA VAL A 200 -19.30 4.80 -7.72
C VAL A 200 -20.81 4.85 -7.92
N ARG A 201 -21.54 5.38 -6.95
CA ARG A 201 -23.01 5.43 -7.00
C ARG A 201 -23.52 6.32 -8.14
N GLU A 202 -22.90 7.48 -8.36
CA GLU A 202 -23.25 8.37 -9.45
C GLU A 202 -23.00 7.72 -10.83
N PHE A 203 -21.85 7.07 -11.00
CA PHE A 203 -21.52 6.32 -12.21
C PHE A 203 -22.53 5.20 -12.48
N LEU A 204 -22.86 4.39 -11.47
CA LEU A 204 -23.76 3.25 -11.61
C LEU A 204 -25.21 3.65 -11.91
N LYS A 205 -25.67 4.80 -11.39
CA LYS A 205 -27.01 5.36 -11.67
C LYS A 205 -27.26 5.59 -13.15
N THR A 206 -26.22 5.90 -13.94
CA THR A 206 -26.36 6.05 -15.40
C THR A 206 -26.83 4.77 -16.10
N PHE A 207 -26.68 3.60 -15.44
CA PHE A 207 -27.09 2.28 -15.91
C PHE A 207 -28.30 1.72 -15.16
N HIS A 208 -29.00 2.53 -14.37
CA HIS A 208 -30.09 2.11 -13.48
C HIS A 208 -29.65 1.02 -12.47
N ILE A 209 -28.42 1.12 -12.00
CA ILE A 209 -27.85 0.29 -10.95
C ILE A 209 -27.59 1.19 -9.73
N ASP A 210 -28.01 0.76 -8.56
CA ASP A 210 -27.64 1.40 -7.29
C ASP A 210 -26.67 0.51 -6.53
N CYS A 211 -26.05 1.05 -5.50
CA CYS A 211 -25.13 0.27 -4.68
C CYS A 211 -25.13 0.73 -3.21
N ILE A 212 -24.79 -0.20 -2.36
CA ILE A 212 -24.38 0.04 -0.97
C ILE A 212 -22.96 -0.47 -0.78
N PHE A 213 -22.27 0.09 0.20
CA PHE A 213 -20.86 -0.22 0.41
C PHE A 213 -20.53 -0.26 1.90
N ALA A 214 -19.52 -1.05 2.25
CA ALA A 214 -18.92 -1.05 3.59
C ALA A 214 -17.43 -1.39 3.54
N GLU A 215 -16.69 -0.84 4.47
CA GLU A 215 -15.37 -1.33 4.84
C GLU A 215 -15.55 -2.47 5.86
N LYS A 216 -15.07 -3.66 5.52
CA LYS A 216 -15.20 -4.84 6.39
C LYS A 216 -14.01 -5.00 7.32
N ARG A 217 -12.82 -4.63 6.85
CA ARG A 217 -11.54 -4.54 7.56
C ARG A 217 -10.67 -3.52 6.85
N VAL A 218 -9.64 -3.02 7.48
CA VAL A 218 -8.71 -2.00 6.94
C VAL A 218 -8.31 -2.24 5.48
N GLN A 219 -8.17 -3.49 5.05
CA GLN A 219 -7.73 -3.85 3.70
C GLN A 219 -8.86 -4.33 2.79
N TYR A 220 -10.11 -4.42 3.26
CA TYR A 220 -11.20 -5.03 2.52
C TYR A 220 -12.44 -4.16 2.49
N MET A 221 -12.87 -3.80 1.29
CA MET A 221 -14.12 -3.11 1.03
C MET A 221 -15.08 -4.02 0.26
N VAL A 222 -16.37 -3.89 0.53
CA VAL A 222 -17.42 -4.62 -0.17
C VAL A 222 -18.45 -3.66 -0.72
N TYR A 223 -18.82 -3.84 -1.97
CA TYR A 223 -19.93 -3.19 -2.65
C TYR A 223 -20.98 -4.24 -3.00
N PHE A 224 -22.24 -3.92 -2.81
CA PHE A 224 -23.36 -4.69 -3.35
C PHE A 224 -24.08 -3.81 -4.36
N LEU A 225 -24.00 -4.21 -5.63
CA LEU A 225 -24.68 -3.57 -6.74
C LEU A 225 -26.04 -4.25 -6.91
N PHE A 226 -27.10 -3.47 -7.10
CA PHE A 226 -28.46 -3.99 -7.30
C PHE A 226 -29.27 -3.08 -8.23
N GLY A 227 -30.34 -3.62 -8.84
CA GLY A 227 -31.18 -2.90 -9.80
C GLY A 227 -31.25 -3.62 -11.13
N SER A 228 -30.68 -3.05 -12.19
CA SER A 228 -30.66 -3.66 -13.52
C SER A 228 -29.52 -4.65 -13.69
N THR A 229 -29.73 -5.72 -14.45
CA THR A 229 -28.65 -6.65 -14.81
C THR A 229 -27.81 -6.03 -15.93
N PRO A 230 -26.50 -5.76 -15.71
CA PRO A 230 -25.65 -5.13 -16.71
C PRO A 230 -25.36 -6.07 -17.88
N GLY A 231 -25.48 -5.57 -19.10
CA GLY A 231 -24.98 -6.25 -20.31
C GLY A 231 -23.45 -6.29 -20.35
N ALA A 232 -22.86 -7.04 -21.29
CA ALA A 232 -21.41 -7.24 -21.36
C ALA A 232 -20.61 -5.92 -21.46
N ALA A 233 -21.08 -4.97 -22.28
CA ALA A 233 -20.42 -3.67 -22.42
C ALA A 233 -20.45 -2.84 -21.11
N VAL A 234 -21.59 -2.83 -20.41
CA VAL A 234 -21.73 -2.12 -19.12
C VAL A 234 -20.86 -2.76 -18.05
N ARG A 235 -20.77 -4.10 -18.01
CA ARG A 235 -19.85 -4.81 -17.09
C ARG A 235 -18.41 -4.37 -17.29
N LYS A 236 -17.96 -4.32 -18.56
CA LYS A 236 -16.61 -3.86 -18.88
C LYS A 236 -16.37 -2.41 -18.43
N SER A 237 -17.35 -1.53 -18.65
CA SER A 237 -17.26 -0.15 -18.17
C SER A 237 -17.19 -0.06 -16.63
N ILE A 238 -17.91 -0.93 -15.91
CA ILE A 238 -17.84 -1.02 -14.45
C ILE A 238 -16.45 -1.50 -14.02
N GLU A 239 -15.90 -2.55 -14.65
CA GLU A 239 -14.55 -3.05 -14.38
C GLU A 239 -13.49 -1.96 -14.57
N GLU A 240 -13.52 -1.26 -15.71
CA GLU A 240 -12.61 -0.16 -16.02
C GLU A 240 -12.75 0.99 -15.03
N PHE A 241 -13.97 1.35 -14.66
CA PHE A 241 -14.24 2.41 -13.70
C PHE A 241 -13.66 2.08 -12.32
N PHE A 242 -13.91 0.88 -11.80
CA PHE A 242 -13.36 0.45 -10.51
C PHE A 242 -11.83 0.39 -10.53
N CYS A 243 -11.22 -0.16 -11.58
CA CYS A 243 -9.76 -0.17 -11.72
C CYS A 243 -9.16 1.24 -11.73
N ASN A 244 -9.78 2.18 -12.45
CA ASN A 244 -9.34 3.57 -12.51
C ASN A 244 -9.50 4.28 -11.16
N LEU A 245 -10.63 4.06 -10.47
CA LEU A 245 -10.91 4.67 -9.16
C LEU A 245 -9.84 4.28 -8.12
N TYR A 246 -9.46 3.01 -8.10
CA TYR A 246 -8.49 2.47 -7.15
C TYR A 246 -7.04 2.48 -7.64
N SER A 247 -6.77 3.00 -8.84
CA SER A 247 -5.40 3.14 -9.39
C SER A 247 -4.48 4.03 -8.55
N ARG A 248 -5.03 4.82 -7.64
CA ARG A 248 -4.30 5.63 -6.66
C ARG A 248 -3.71 4.80 -5.51
N CYS A 249 -4.27 3.62 -5.24
CA CYS A 249 -3.71 2.68 -4.26
C CYS A 249 -2.43 2.07 -4.83
N THR A 250 -1.44 1.84 -3.98
CA THR A 250 -0.15 1.28 -4.39
C THR A 250 -0.35 -0.12 -4.97
N ARG A 251 -1.18 -0.94 -4.31
CA ARG A 251 -1.55 -2.28 -4.77
C ARG A 251 -3.01 -2.56 -4.42
N PHE A 252 -3.75 -3.12 -5.37
CA PHE A 252 -5.13 -3.54 -5.14
C PHE A 252 -5.50 -4.71 -6.04
N CYS A 253 -6.51 -5.45 -5.63
CA CYS A 253 -7.21 -6.45 -6.44
C CYS A 253 -8.69 -6.36 -6.19
N ILE A 254 -9.49 -6.55 -7.24
CA ILE A 254 -10.95 -6.48 -7.20
C ILE A 254 -11.51 -7.80 -7.71
N ALA A 255 -12.55 -8.29 -7.09
CA ALA A 255 -13.27 -9.45 -7.58
C ALA A 255 -14.78 -9.22 -7.50
N ALA A 256 -15.49 -9.54 -8.58
CA ALA A 256 -16.94 -9.61 -8.62
C ALA A 256 -17.41 -11.05 -8.40
N GLY A 257 -18.51 -11.18 -7.69
CA GLY A 257 -19.22 -12.46 -7.53
C GLY A 257 -20.27 -12.71 -8.61
N ASP A 258 -20.85 -13.89 -8.56
CA ASP A 258 -21.99 -14.24 -9.42
C ASP A 258 -23.16 -13.30 -9.18
N THR A 259 -23.85 -12.91 -10.25
CA THR A 259 -25.10 -12.17 -10.12
C THR A 259 -26.20 -13.13 -9.65
N VAL A 260 -26.80 -12.82 -8.50
CA VAL A 260 -27.88 -13.61 -7.89
C VAL A 260 -29.18 -12.81 -7.88
N THR A 261 -30.31 -13.48 -7.73
CA THR A 261 -31.63 -12.85 -7.66
C THR A 261 -32.15 -12.85 -6.23
N GLY A 262 -32.57 -11.67 -5.77
CA GLY A 262 -33.11 -11.44 -4.43
C GLY A 262 -32.03 -11.23 -3.36
N ILE A 263 -32.32 -10.32 -2.44
CA ILE A 263 -31.40 -9.93 -1.36
C ILE A 263 -31.01 -11.11 -0.46
N SER A 264 -31.91 -12.08 -0.28
CA SER A 264 -31.65 -13.29 0.51
C SER A 264 -30.49 -14.14 -0.01
N ARG A 265 -30.13 -13.96 -1.29
CA ARG A 265 -28.99 -14.63 -1.94
C ARG A 265 -27.74 -13.76 -2.07
N ALA A 266 -27.78 -12.50 -1.64
CA ALA A 266 -26.64 -11.58 -1.74
C ALA A 266 -25.36 -12.16 -1.11
N TYR A 267 -25.51 -12.92 -0.01
CA TYR A 267 -24.39 -13.64 0.60
C TYR A 267 -23.71 -14.64 -0.33
N GLN A 268 -24.45 -15.30 -1.23
CA GLN A 268 -23.87 -16.23 -2.20
C GLN A 268 -22.97 -15.48 -3.20
N SER A 269 -23.44 -14.32 -3.69
CA SER A 269 -22.62 -13.45 -4.53
C SER A 269 -21.35 -12.98 -3.82
N TYR A 270 -21.47 -12.57 -2.55
CA TYR A 270 -20.30 -12.21 -1.74
C TYR A 270 -19.32 -13.38 -1.60
N THR A 271 -19.81 -14.58 -1.33
CA THR A 271 -18.95 -15.76 -1.18
C THR A 271 -18.21 -16.09 -2.47
N SER A 272 -18.88 -16.02 -3.63
CA SER A 272 -18.20 -16.25 -4.92
C SER A 272 -17.18 -15.16 -5.24
N ALA A 273 -17.45 -13.89 -4.88
CA ALA A 273 -16.47 -12.80 -5.00
C ALA A 273 -15.23 -13.05 -4.13
N VAL A 274 -15.41 -13.49 -2.88
CA VAL A 274 -14.30 -13.81 -1.97
C VAL A 274 -13.45 -14.96 -2.50
N ILE A 275 -14.08 -16.01 -3.06
CA ILE A 275 -13.36 -17.13 -3.69
C ILE A 275 -12.52 -16.62 -4.87
N SER A 276 -13.11 -15.82 -5.76
CA SER A 276 -12.38 -15.21 -6.87
C SER A 276 -11.24 -14.30 -6.38
N LEU A 277 -11.47 -13.54 -5.31
CA LEU A 277 -10.44 -12.67 -4.72
C LEU A 277 -9.25 -13.47 -4.14
N GLN A 278 -9.47 -14.68 -3.63
CA GLN A 278 -8.36 -15.54 -3.19
C GLN A 278 -7.45 -15.90 -4.36
N SER A 279 -8.03 -16.21 -5.52
CA SER A 279 -7.26 -16.48 -6.74
C SER A 279 -6.46 -15.27 -7.23
N SER A 280 -6.83 -14.04 -6.84
CA SER A 280 -6.13 -12.81 -7.23
C SER A 280 -4.66 -12.79 -6.79
N PHE A 281 -4.28 -13.62 -5.81
CA PHE A 281 -2.91 -13.78 -5.38
C PHE A 281 -1.95 -14.14 -6.54
N PHE A 282 -2.43 -14.87 -7.54
CA PHE A 282 -1.64 -15.31 -8.71
C PHE A 282 -1.71 -14.32 -9.88
N PHE A 283 -2.47 -13.24 -9.77
CA PHE A 283 -2.63 -12.23 -10.81
C PHE A 283 -1.82 -10.96 -10.51
N PRO A 284 -1.55 -10.14 -11.53
CA PRO A 284 -0.95 -8.82 -11.32
C PRO A 284 -1.83 -7.93 -10.42
N THR A 285 -1.22 -7.03 -9.69
CA THR A 285 -1.93 -5.97 -8.96
C THR A 285 -2.71 -5.09 -9.94
N GLY A 286 -3.85 -4.56 -9.52
CA GLY A 286 -4.72 -3.77 -10.40
C GLY A 286 -5.68 -4.61 -11.26
N THR A 287 -5.76 -5.92 -11.02
CA THR A 287 -6.65 -6.81 -11.78
C THR A 287 -8.05 -6.81 -11.20
N PHE A 288 -9.06 -6.80 -12.10
CA PHE A 288 -10.46 -7.04 -11.79
C PHE A 288 -10.84 -8.46 -12.24
N LEU A 289 -11.18 -9.32 -11.29
CA LEU A 289 -11.61 -10.71 -11.55
C LEU A 289 -13.12 -10.78 -11.57
N SER A 290 -13.68 -11.25 -12.66
CA SER A 290 -15.12 -11.50 -12.78
C SER A 290 -15.39 -13.01 -12.96
N PRO A 291 -16.60 -13.52 -12.66
CA PRO A 291 -16.95 -14.92 -12.87
C PRO A 291 -16.81 -15.37 -14.33
N PHE A 292 -16.70 -14.43 -15.26
CA PHE A 292 -16.52 -14.68 -16.70
C PHE A 292 -15.04 -14.64 -17.13
N TYR A 293 -14.13 -14.36 -16.20
CA TYR A 293 -12.70 -14.37 -16.50
C TYR A 293 -12.24 -15.80 -16.72
N GLN A 294 -11.94 -16.14 -17.97
CA GLN A 294 -11.27 -17.38 -18.32
C GLN A 294 -9.79 -17.09 -18.49
N ALA A 295 -8.99 -17.67 -17.61
CA ALA A 295 -7.55 -17.58 -17.81
C ALA A 295 -7.11 -18.27 -19.10
N PRO A 296 -6.08 -17.76 -19.78
CA PRO A 296 -5.52 -18.45 -20.94
C PRO A 296 -5.01 -19.83 -20.50
N VAL A 297 -5.60 -20.89 -21.05
CA VAL A 297 -5.16 -22.27 -20.83
C VAL A 297 -3.87 -22.45 -21.65
N SER A 298 -2.74 -22.70 -20.99
CA SER A 298 -1.50 -23.09 -21.66
C SER A 298 -1.53 -24.59 -21.94
N GLU A 299 -1.25 -24.99 -23.18
CA GLU A 299 -1.24 -26.40 -23.60
C GLU A 299 -0.07 -27.20 -23.00
N THR A 300 0.94 -26.55 -22.41
CA THR A 300 2.07 -27.19 -21.78
C THR A 300 2.06 -26.91 -20.28
N ALA A 301 1.54 -27.86 -19.50
CA ALA A 301 1.60 -27.75 -18.05
C ALA A 301 3.04 -28.01 -17.58
N ALA A 302 3.61 -27.05 -16.86
CA ALA A 302 4.83 -27.28 -16.13
C ALA A 302 4.56 -28.31 -15.02
N GLU A 303 5.37 -29.34 -14.90
CA GLU A 303 5.27 -30.33 -13.83
C GLU A 303 6.24 -29.98 -12.71
N LEU A 304 5.77 -30.06 -11.48
CA LEU A 304 6.62 -29.97 -10.29
C LEU A 304 7.12 -31.37 -9.90
N SER A 305 8.37 -31.45 -9.48
CA SER A 305 8.92 -32.67 -8.91
C SER A 305 8.17 -33.11 -7.65
N ALA A 306 8.28 -34.36 -7.27
CA ALA A 306 7.63 -34.92 -6.07
C ALA A 306 8.13 -34.27 -4.76
N SER A 307 9.31 -33.68 -4.75
CA SER A 307 9.93 -33.00 -3.60
C SER A 307 10.71 -31.77 -4.06
N PRO A 308 10.02 -30.68 -4.44
CA PRO A 308 10.68 -29.49 -4.98
C PRO A 308 11.68 -28.84 -4.01
N GLU A 309 11.43 -28.91 -2.70
CA GLU A 309 12.31 -28.40 -1.66
C GLU A 309 13.64 -29.14 -1.59
N ASN A 310 13.65 -30.46 -1.78
CA ASN A 310 14.86 -31.26 -1.76
C ASN A 310 15.68 -31.06 -3.04
N GLU A 311 15.01 -30.98 -4.19
CA GLU A 311 15.66 -30.67 -5.47
C GLU A 311 16.34 -29.30 -5.39
N PHE A 312 15.65 -28.28 -4.90
CA PHE A 312 16.20 -26.94 -4.75
C PHE A 312 17.40 -26.94 -3.78
N LEU A 313 17.30 -27.63 -2.63
CA LEU A 313 18.38 -27.75 -1.67
C LEU A 313 19.62 -28.38 -2.33
N THR A 314 19.45 -29.45 -3.12
CA THR A 314 20.54 -30.10 -3.85
C THR A 314 21.22 -29.14 -4.82
N LEU A 315 20.44 -28.39 -5.62
CA LEU A 315 20.96 -27.41 -6.58
C LEU A 315 21.76 -26.29 -5.90
N LEU A 316 21.33 -25.86 -4.71
CA LEU A 316 22.05 -24.88 -3.90
C LEU A 316 23.38 -25.43 -3.35
N THR A 317 23.37 -26.66 -2.80
CA THR A 317 24.56 -27.28 -2.21
C THR A 317 25.59 -27.65 -3.28
N GLU A 318 25.15 -28.06 -4.48
CA GLU A 318 25.99 -28.27 -5.66
C GLU A 318 26.47 -26.98 -6.32
N LYS A 319 26.00 -25.80 -5.83
CA LYS A 319 26.30 -24.48 -6.36
C LYS A 319 25.96 -24.31 -7.86
N ASN A 320 24.94 -25.01 -8.32
CA ASN A 320 24.51 -24.99 -9.72
C ASN A 320 23.51 -23.82 -9.97
N LYS A 321 24.05 -22.62 -10.19
CA LYS A 321 23.27 -21.39 -10.38
C LYS A 321 22.29 -21.49 -11.56
N GLU A 322 22.73 -22.04 -12.71
CA GLU A 322 21.90 -22.11 -13.91
C GLU A 322 20.69 -23.03 -13.72
N LYS A 323 20.90 -24.21 -13.12
CA LYS A 323 19.79 -25.11 -12.84
C LYS A 323 18.87 -24.59 -11.74
N ALA A 324 19.41 -23.92 -10.71
CA ALA A 324 18.60 -23.29 -9.67
C ALA A 324 17.71 -22.19 -10.25
N LYS A 325 18.23 -21.38 -11.18
CA LYS A 325 17.43 -20.39 -11.90
C LYS A 325 16.34 -21.03 -12.76
N ALA A 326 16.69 -22.06 -13.55
CA ALA A 326 15.70 -22.79 -14.35
C ALA A 326 14.61 -23.44 -13.49
N PHE A 327 14.96 -23.96 -12.31
CA PHE A 327 13.99 -24.46 -11.33
C PHE A 327 13.01 -23.37 -10.87
N LEU A 328 13.52 -22.20 -10.51
CA LEU A 328 12.68 -21.05 -10.11
C LEU A 328 11.77 -20.56 -11.24
N ASP A 329 12.29 -20.48 -12.47
CA ASP A 329 11.52 -20.11 -13.65
C ASP A 329 10.38 -21.13 -13.91
N ASN A 330 10.64 -22.42 -13.81
CA ASN A 330 9.63 -23.47 -13.94
C ASN A 330 8.59 -23.41 -12.81
N LEU A 331 9.00 -23.13 -11.59
CA LEU A 331 8.10 -22.94 -10.45
C LEU A 331 7.16 -21.76 -10.66
N PHE A 332 7.68 -20.65 -11.21
CA PHE A 332 6.88 -19.48 -11.54
C PHE A 332 5.82 -19.80 -12.59
N LEU A 333 6.21 -20.49 -13.65
CA LEU A 333 5.30 -20.92 -14.71
C LEU A 333 4.22 -21.88 -14.19
N TYR A 334 4.60 -22.85 -13.35
CA TYR A 334 3.66 -23.81 -12.77
C TYR A 334 2.50 -23.13 -12.05
N TYR A 335 2.78 -22.20 -11.13
CA TYR A 335 1.73 -21.52 -10.38
C TYR A 335 0.92 -20.52 -11.20
N ASN A 336 1.50 -19.90 -12.21
CA ASN A 336 0.77 -19.02 -13.11
C ASN A 336 -0.19 -19.79 -14.04
N GLN A 337 0.11 -21.05 -14.35
CA GLN A 337 -0.73 -21.89 -15.20
C GLN A 337 -1.78 -22.68 -14.41
N ASN A 338 -1.51 -23.02 -13.15
CA ASN A 338 -2.36 -23.85 -12.30
C ASN A 338 -3.18 -22.98 -11.32
N GLN A 339 -4.27 -22.38 -11.82
CA GLN A 339 -5.12 -21.46 -11.03
C GLN A 339 -5.98 -22.14 -9.96
N ASN A 340 -6.02 -23.46 -9.92
CA ASN A 340 -6.76 -24.24 -8.92
C ASN A 340 -6.00 -24.43 -7.60
N VAL A 341 -4.75 -23.97 -7.52
CA VAL A 341 -3.94 -24.07 -6.31
C VAL A 341 -4.34 -22.97 -5.32
N LEU A 342 -4.53 -23.36 -4.07
CA LEU A 342 -4.81 -22.39 -3.03
C LEU A 342 -3.56 -21.55 -2.69
N PRO A 343 -3.68 -20.24 -2.43
CA PRO A 343 -2.55 -19.40 -2.04
C PRO A 343 -1.73 -19.96 -0.88
N ASN A 344 -2.37 -20.59 0.10
CA ASN A 344 -1.68 -21.20 1.24
C ASN A 344 -0.77 -22.35 0.83
N GLN A 345 -1.15 -23.16 -0.17
CA GLN A 345 -0.30 -24.23 -0.68
C GLN A 345 0.99 -23.69 -1.34
N ALA A 346 0.84 -22.60 -2.10
CA ALA A 346 2.01 -21.92 -2.65
C ALA A 346 2.88 -21.31 -1.56
N LYS A 347 2.29 -20.65 -0.56
CA LYS A 347 3.02 -20.09 0.58
C LYS A 347 3.75 -21.16 1.38
N ASP A 348 3.16 -22.32 1.61
CA ASP A 348 3.79 -23.45 2.31
C ASP A 348 5.01 -23.97 1.56
N LEU A 349 4.91 -24.14 0.23
CA LEU A 349 6.07 -24.54 -0.56
C LEU A 349 7.17 -23.48 -0.54
N TYR A 350 6.83 -22.21 -0.71
CA TYR A 350 7.82 -21.13 -0.66
C TYR A 350 8.48 -21.01 0.72
N TYR A 351 7.75 -21.22 1.79
CA TYR A 351 8.32 -21.32 3.13
C TYR A 351 9.40 -22.42 3.20
N LYS A 352 9.12 -23.61 2.66
CA LYS A 352 10.10 -24.71 2.60
C LYS A 352 11.30 -24.36 1.74
N LEU A 353 11.11 -23.68 0.61
CA LEU A 353 12.21 -23.25 -0.26
C LEU A 353 13.10 -22.19 0.41
N PHE A 354 12.53 -21.22 1.11
CA PHE A 354 13.31 -20.26 1.90
C PHE A 354 14.12 -20.97 3.01
N ARG A 355 13.50 -21.96 3.66
CA ARG A 355 14.19 -22.78 4.67
C ARG A 355 15.32 -23.63 4.05
N ALA A 356 15.10 -24.17 2.85
CA ALA A 356 16.15 -24.90 2.12
C ALA A 356 17.35 -24.00 1.80
N LEU A 357 17.09 -22.76 1.39
CA LEU A 357 18.13 -21.76 1.14
C LEU A 357 18.91 -21.40 2.41
N ASP A 358 18.23 -21.17 3.53
CA ASP A 358 18.87 -20.90 4.82
C ASP A 358 19.70 -22.12 5.30
N ASN A 359 19.21 -23.34 5.05
CA ASN A 359 19.95 -24.58 5.39
C ASN A 359 21.21 -24.73 4.52
N ALA A 360 21.11 -24.49 3.21
CA ALA A 360 22.27 -24.52 2.31
C ALA A 360 23.31 -23.45 2.72
N ALA A 361 22.88 -22.25 3.06
CA ALA A 361 23.78 -21.20 3.53
C ALA A 361 24.54 -21.63 4.80
N ARG A 362 23.84 -22.23 5.77
CA ARG A 362 24.49 -22.76 7.00
C ARG A 362 25.48 -23.88 6.70
N GLN A 363 25.13 -24.81 5.81
CA GLN A 363 26.03 -25.91 5.42
C GLN A 363 27.32 -25.40 4.77
N LEU A 364 27.22 -24.36 3.96
CA LEU A 364 28.33 -23.72 3.26
C LEU A 364 29.01 -22.62 4.10
N LYS A 365 28.57 -22.39 5.36
CA LYS A 365 29.06 -21.34 6.27
C LYS A 365 29.00 -19.95 5.68
N LEU A 366 27.99 -19.68 4.86
CA LEU A 366 27.74 -18.39 4.27
C LEU A 366 26.93 -17.50 5.24
N THR A 367 27.32 -16.23 5.38
CA THR A 367 26.56 -15.26 6.15
C THR A 367 25.69 -14.45 5.18
N LEU A 368 24.40 -14.75 5.14
CA LEU A 368 23.43 -13.95 4.40
C LEU A 368 22.93 -12.82 5.29
N SER A 369 23.01 -11.58 4.84
CA SER A 369 22.76 -10.37 5.62
C SER A 369 21.32 -10.17 6.13
N ASP A 370 20.38 -11.06 5.78
CA ASP A 370 18.92 -10.89 5.97
C ASP A 370 18.29 -11.96 6.87
N THR A 371 19.03 -12.50 7.86
CA THR A 371 18.59 -13.67 8.66
C THR A 371 17.68 -13.33 9.86
N GLN A 372 17.28 -12.07 10.09
CA GLN A 372 16.51 -11.68 11.28
C GLN A 372 15.02 -11.42 11.06
N GLU A 373 14.53 -11.36 9.82
CA GLU A 373 13.08 -11.24 9.59
C GLU A 373 12.37 -12.57 9.90
N ASN A 374 11.27 -12.48 10.65
CA ASN A 374 10.39 -13.64 10.83
C ASN A 374 9.77 -14.00 9.47
N LEU A 375 10.26 -15.09 8.89
CA LEU A 375 9.85 -15.54 7.55
C LEU A 375 8.32 -15.76 7.44
N ILE A 376 7.68 -16.19 8.53
CA ILE A 376 6.23 -16.40 8.55
C ILE A 376 5.52 -15.07 8.41
N ASP A 377 5.89 -14.07 9.21
CA ASP A 377 5.29 -12.73 9.16
C ASP A 377 5.52 -12.06 7.79
N THR A 378 6.71 -12.28 7.21
CA THR A 378 7.03 -11.79 5.87
C THR A 378 6.13 -12.41 4.81
N LEU A 379 5.91 -13.74 4.84
CA LEU A 379 5.05 -14.44 3.89
C LEU A 379 3.56 -14.13 4.07
N GLU A 380 3.12 -13.85 5.29
CA GLU A 380 1.74 -13.44 5.56
C GLU A 380 1.43 -12.06 4.95
N LYS A 381 2.37 -11.12 5.03
CA LYS A 381 2.22 -9.75 4.50
C LYS A 381 2.35 -9.64 2.97
N ILE A 382 2.81 -10.68 2.30
CA ILE A 382 2.97 -10.68 0.84
C ILE A 382 1.62 -10.58 0.14
N PHE A 383 1.50 -9.58 -0.72
CA PHE A 383 0.27 -9.24 -1.42
C PHE A 383 0.00 -10.15 -2.63
N SER A 384 1.04 -10.51 -3.39
CA SER A 384 0.92 -11.31 -4.62
C SER A 384 1.98 -12.40 -4.74
N TYR A 385 1.68 -13.42 -5.54
CA TYR A 385 2.60 -14.51 -5.88
C TYR A 385 3.89 -13.99 -6.53
N ASN A 386 3.76 -13.01 -7.44
CA ASN A 386 4.93 -12.42 -8.08
C ASN A 386 5.88 -11.78 -7.07
N GLU A 387 5.38 -11.06 -6.09
CA GLU A 387 6.20 -10.49 -5.01
C GLU A 387 6.92 -11.57 -4.22
N MET A 388 6.21 -12.65 -3.86
CA MET A 388 6.78 -13.78 -3.14
C MET A 388 7.89 -14.44 -3.94
N HIS A 389 7.67 -14.66 -5.23
CA HIS A 389 8.65 -15.25 -6.13
C HIS A 389 9.90 -14.37 -6.29
N GLN A 390 9.73 -13.08 -6.54
CA GLN A 390 10.84 -12.13 -6.67
C GLN A 390 11.71 -12.06 -5.41
N LYS A 391 11.11 -12.14 -4.23
CA LYS A 391 11.88 -12.22 -2.96
C LYS A 391 12.76 -13.48 -2.90
N LEU A 392 12.24 -14.64 -3.32
CA LEU A 392 13.00 -15.88 -3.35
C LEU A 392 14.14 -15.83 -4.38
N VAL A 393 13.86 -15.34 -5.59
CA VAL A 393 14.86 -15.16 -6.66
C VAL A 393 15.99 -14.26 -6.16
N LYS A 394 15.65 -13.07 -5.62
CA LYS A 394 16.66 -12.14 -5.09
C LYS A 394 17.52 -12.76 -4.00
N LYS A 395 16.91 -13.47 -3.06
CA LYS A 395 17.65 -14.12 -1.97
C LYS A 395 18.56 -15.26 -2.48
N THR A 396 18.11 -15.97 -3.51
CA THR A 396 18.90 -17.00 -4.21
C THR A 396 20.08 -16.37 -4.96
N GLU A 397 19.90 -15.24 -5.60
CA GLU A 397 21.00 -14.51 -6.27
C GLU A 397 22.07 -14.06 -5.27
N ILE A 398 21.66 -13.49 -4.13
CA ILE A 398 22.57 -13.10 -3.03
C ILE A 398 23.33 -14.34 -2.52
N PHE A 399 22.65 -15.48 -2.35
CA PHE A 399 23.29 -16.72 -1.94
C PHE A 399 24.43 -17.11 -2.88
N PHE A 400 24.19 -17.14 -4.21
CA PHE A 400 25.23 -17.51 -5.17
C PHE A 400 26.36 -16.48 -5.26
N GLN A 401 26.06 -15.18 -5.13
CA GLN A 401 27.09 -14.13 -5.10
C GLN A 401 27.99 -14.30 -3.87
N THR A 402 27.41 -14.53 -2.70
CA THR A 402 28.17 -14.75 -1.46
C THR A 402 28.98 -16.04 -1.53
N ALA A 403 28.44 -17.10 -2.14
CA ALA A 403 29.16 -18.36 -2.29
C ALA A 403 30.40 -18.23 -3.18
N VAL A 404 30.34 -17.45 -4.26
CA VAL A 404 31.48 -17.18 -5.14
C VAL A 404 32.53 -16.33 -4.42
N SER A 405 32.15 -15.23 -3.76
CA SER A 405 33.10 -14.38 -3.04
C SER A 405 33.82 -15.14 -1.91
N THR A 406 33.13 -16.00 -1.19
CA THR A 406 33.74 -16.85 -0.14
C THR A 406 34.73 -17.85 -0.72
N GLU A 407 34.49 -18.41 -1.91
CA GLU A 407 35.44 -19.28 -2.60
C GLU A 407 36.70 -18.53 -3.04
N GLU A 408 36.56 -17.37 -3.61
CA GLU A 408 37.67 -16.51 -4.01
C GLU A 408 38.52 -16.11 -2.80
N GLU A 409 37.91 -15.76 -1.67
CA GLU A 409 38.57 -15.47 -0.41
C GLU A 409 39.36 -16.68 0.14
N ASN A 410 38.74 -17.84 0.20
CA ASN A 410 39.40 -19.07 0.61
C ASN A 410 40.56 -19.43 -0.33
N SER A 411 40.41 -19.27 -1.63
CA SER A 411 41.46 -19.47 -2.62
C SER A 411 42.62 -18.51 -2.39
N THR A 412 42.35 -17.24 -2.13
CA THR A 412 43.39 -16.21 -1.86
C THR A 412 44.18 -16.52 -0.60
N ILE A 413 43.52 -16.91 0.50
CA ILE A 413 44.20 -17.33 1.74
C ILE A 413 45.08 -18.57 1.48
N PHE A 414 44.59 -19.53 0.71
CA PHE A 414 45.37 -20.70 0.33
C PHE A 414 46.63 -20.29 -0.46
N LEU A 415 46.51 -19.42 -1.49
CA LEU A 415 47.64 -18.94 -2.27
C LEU A 415 48.67 -18.21 -1.42
N ILE A 416 48.25 -17.38 -0.47
CA ILE A 416 49.14 -16.67 0.48
C ILE A 416 49.90 -17.69 1.30
N LYS A 417 49.23 -18.65 1.92
CA LYS A 417 49.84 -19.66 2.78
C LYS A 417 50.80 -20.58 2.00
N ASP A 418 50.40 -20.97 0.79
CA ASP A 418 51.24 -21.79 -0.11
C ASP A 418 52.52 -21.06 -0.51
N TYR A 419 52.41 -19.78 -0.91
CA TYR A 419 53.54 -18.94 -1.25
C TYR A 419 54.53 -18.77 -0.08
N ILE A 420 54.02 -18.56 1.13
CA ILE A 420 54.82 -18.52 2.37
C ILE A 420 55.53 -19.86 2.55
N GLY A 421 54.80 -20.97 2.36
CA GLY A 421 55.36 -22.34 2.48
C GLY A 421 56.49 -22.62 1.48
N GLN A 422 56.41 -22.07 0.26
CA GLN A 422 57.45 -22.18 -0.76
C GLN A 422 58.66 -21.26 -0.52
N LYS A 423 58.41 -20.06 0.03
CA LYS A 423 59.41 -18.99 0.08
C LYS A 423 59.91 -18.66 1.52
N TYR A 424 59.47 -19.33 2.59
CA TYR A 424 59.77 -19.00 3.99
C TYR A 424 61.28 -18.98 4.27
N MET A 425 62.10 -19.75 3.50
CA MET A 425 63.56 -19.79 3.63
C MET A 425 64.22 -18.48 3.15
N ASN A 426 63.53 -17.68 2.34
CA ASN A 426 64.08 -16.43 1.86
C ASN A 426 64.10 -15.36 2.99
N GLU A 427 65.30 -14.93 3.38
CA GLU A 427 65.51 -13.94 4.45
C GLU A 427 64.81 -12.60 4.16
N THR A 428 64.72 -12.22 2.88
CA THR A 428 64.16 -10.94 2.43
C THR A 428 62.66 -11.03 2.12
N LEU A 429 62.01 -12.19 2.36
CA LEU A 429 60.57 -12.33 2.10
C LEU A 429 59.79 -11.30 2.88
N SER A 430 59.13 -10.40 2.13
CA SER A 430 58.36 -9.27 2.66
C SER A 430 56.85 -9.43 2.37
N VAL A 431 56.03 -8.66 3.07
CA VAL A 431 54.61 -8.56 2.79
C VAL A 431 54.32 -8.09 1.37
N LYS A 432 55.23 -7.27 0.82
CA LYS A 432 55.15 -6.79 -0.55
C LYS A 432 55.25 -7.95 -1.55
N ASP A 433 56.23 -8.86 -1.36
CA ASP A 433 56.39 -10.01 -2.25
C ASP A 433 55.17 -10.94 -2.24
N ILE A 434 54.55 -11.12 -1.06
CA ILE A 434 53.34 -11.87 -0.90
C ILE A 434 52.17 -11.18 -1.64
N SER A 435 52.05 -9.87 -1.48
CA SER A 435 50.96 -9.11 -2.13
C SER A 435 51.07 -9.10 -3.66
N ASP A 436 52.31 -8.95 -4.16
CA ASP A 436 52.61 -8.99 -5.59
C ASP A 436 52.28 -10.37 -6.20
N HIS A 437 52.54 -11.45 -5.44
CA HIS A 437 52.23 -12.81 -5.87
C HIS A 437 50.72 -13.05 -6.01
N VAL A 438 49.89 -12.52 -5.13
CA VAL A 438 48.41 -12.66 -5.19
C VAL A 438 47.73 -11.53 -5.95
N PHE A 439 48.49 -10.62 -6.57
CA PHE A 439 48.01 -9.49 -7.36
C PHE A 439 47.08 -8.54 -6.59
N LEU A 440 47.33 -8.36 -5.28
CA LEU A 440 46.54 -7.50 -4.42
C LEU A 440 47.44 -6.42 -3.78
N SER A 441 46.82 -5.32 -3.31
CA SER A 441 47.59 -4.27 -2.61
C SER A 441 48.06 -4.75 -1.24
N THR A 442 49.26 -4.32 -0.81
CA THR A 442 49.85 -4.67 0.47
C THR A 442 48.93 -4.36 1.67
N SER A 443 48.25 -3.22 1.62
CA SER A 443 47.29 -2.82 2.67
C SER A 443 46.11 -3.75 2.76
N TYR A 444 45.57 -4.13 1.60
CA TYR A 444 44.43 -5.06 1.53
C TYR A 444 44.83 -6.44 2.06
N VAL A 445 45.94 -7.02 1.58
CA VAL A 445 46.40 -8.36 1.98
C VAL A 445 46.64 -8.44 3.48
N CYS A 446 47.22 -7.39 4.08
CA CYS A 446 47.45 -7.35 5.54
C CYS A 446 46.15 -7.40 6.33
N THR A 447 45.18 -6.57 5.95
CA THR A 447 43.88 -6.48 6.64
C THR A 447 43.07 -7.75 6.42
N PHE A 448 43.00 -8.20 5.18
CA PHE A 448 42.28 -9.42 4.74
C PHE A 448 42.79 -10.67 5.48
N PHE A 449 44.12 -10.90 5.43
CA PHE A 449 44.71 -12.07 6.08
C PHE A 449 44.47 -12.06 7.59
N LYS A 450 44.55 -10.88 8.23
CA LYS A 450 44.31 -10.77 9.68
C LYS A 450 42.84 -11.04 10.02
N ASN A 451 41.89 -10.57 9.21
CA ASN A 451 40.47 -10.79 9.45
C ASN A 451 40.12 -12.27 9.32
N GLU A 452 40.64 -12.94 8.29
CA GLU A 452 40.32 -14.34 7.99
C GLU A 452 41.06 -15.35 8.88
N THR A 453 42.29 -15.04 9.31
CA THR A 453 43.12 -15.98 10.09
C THR A 453 43.27 -15.62 11.56
N GLY A 454 42.86 -14.42 11.96
CA GLY A 454 43.02 -13.89 13.31
C GLY A 454 44.41 -13.36 13.61
N GLN A 455 45.38 -13.53 12.69
CA GLN A 455 46.81 -13.14 12.92
C GLN A 455 47.39 -12.38 11.73
N THR A 456 48.43 -11.54 12.00
CA THR A 456 49.09 -10.82 10.93
C THR A 456 50.00 -11.74 10.08
N LEU A 457 50.24 -11.35 8.82
CA LEU A 457 51.14 -12.09 7.92
C LEU A 457 52.54 -12.32 8.53
N ASN A 458 53.07 -11.31 9.19
CA ASN A 458 54.38 -11.43 9.85
C ASN A 458 54.34 -12.40 11.04
N GLN A 459 53.24 -12.43 11.79
CA GLN A 459 53.07 -13.42 12.85
C GLN A 459 52.99 -14.84 12.25
N TYR A 460 52.19 -15.04 11.23
CA TYR A 460 52.07 -16.32 10.54
C TYR A 460 53.41 -16.78 9.95
N LEU A 461 54.15 -15.93 9.23
CA LEU A 461 55.48 -16.24 8.70
C LEU A 461 56.47 -16.61 9.81
N THR A 462 56.46 -15.88 10.92
CA THR A 462 57.32 -16.18 12.06
C THR A 462 56.99 -17.54 12.67
N GLU A 463 55.71 -17.81 12.93
CA GLU A 463 55.25 -19.11 13.46
C GLU A 463 55.60 -20.27 12.51
N TYR A 464 55.39 -20.08 11.21
CA TYR A 464 55.72 -21.08 10.20
C TYR A 464 57.23 -21.39 10.22
N ARG A 465 58.11 -20.39 10.29
CA ARG A 465 59.56 -20.54 10.41
C ARG A 465 59.95 -21.26 11.70
N MET A 466 59.30 -20.91 12.85
CA MET A 466 59.58 -21.58 14.14
C MET A 466 59.16 -23.05 14.13
N GLU A 467 58.02 -23.39 13.53
CA GLU A 467 57.61 -24.79 13.40
C GLU A 467 58.59 -25.61 12.50
N LYS A 468 59.10 -25.01 11.42
CA LYS A 468 60.11 -25.61 10.57
C LYS A 468 61.45 -25.77 11.33
N ALA A 469 61.81 -24.77 12.15
CA ALA A 469 63.01 -24.85 13.00
C ALA A 469 62.93 -26.01 14.02
N LYS A 470 61.78 -26.23 14.66
CA LYS A 470 61.56 -27.38 15.56
C LYS A 470 61.80 -28.72 14.84
N GLN A 471 61.26 -28.87 13.60
CA GLN A 471 61.48 -30.05 12.80
C GLN A 471 62.94 -30.28 12.48
N LEU A 472 63.71 -29.23 12.12
CA LEU A 472 65.15 -29.33 11.85
C LEU A 472 65.99 -29.56 13.10
N LEU A 473 65.59 -29.04 14.25
CA LEU A 473 66.27 -29.22 15.53
C LEU A 473 66.16 -30.67 16.05
N SER A 474 65.12 -31.40 15.68
CA SER A 474 64.97 -32.80 16.04
C SER A 474 65.93 -33.74 15.27
N ASP A 475 66.56 -33.25 14.20
CA ASP A 475 67.56 -33.99 13.45
C ASP A 475 68.98 -33.59 13.83
N PRO A 476 69.76 -34.43 14.47
CA PRO A 476 71.11 -34.11 14.97
C PRO A 476 72.12 -33.79 13.86
N ARG A 477 71.84 -34.12 12.62
CA ARG A 477 72.71 -33.80 11.47
C ARG A 477 72.85 -32.33 11.15
N TYR A 478 71.89 -31.50 11.55
CA TYR A 478 71.92 -30.05 11.29
C TYR A 478 72.59 -29.29 12.45
N LYS A 479 73.54 -28.45 12.15
CA LYS A 479 74.09 -27.50 13.14
C LYS A 479 73.09 -26.40 13.41
N ILE A 480 73.00 -25.92 14.64
CA ILE A 480 72.05 -24.87 15.04
C ILE A 480 72.27 -23.57 14.21
N THR A 481 73.52 -23.28 13.90
CA THR A 481 73.91 -22.13 13.04
C THR A 481 73.33 -22.27 11.62
N ASP A 482 73.26 -23.50 11.09
CA ASP A 482 72.79 -23.73 9.74
C ASP A 482 71.26 -23.76 9.69
N ILE A 483 70.61 -24.03 10.81
CA ILE A 483 69.16 -24.04 10.92
C ILE A 483 68.62 -22.62 10.79
N SER A 484 69.29 -21.59 11.38
CA SER A 484 68.83 -20.20 11.28
C SER A 484 68.70 -19.72 9.83
N SER A 485 69.70 -19.98 8.99
CA SER A 485 69.67 -19.62 7.58
C SER A 485 68.65 -20.44 6.77
N ARG A 486 68.49 -21.75 7.11
CA ARG A 486 67.52 -22.63 6.46
C ARG A 486 66.07 -22.27 6.76
N VAL A 487 65.81 -21.54 7.83
CA VAL A 487 64.46 -21.06 8.16
C VAL A 487 64.28 -19.57 7.91
N GLY A 488 65.18 -18.93 7.12
CA GLY A 488 65.04 -17.56 6.65
C GLY A 488 65.45 -16.51 7.65
N TYR A 489 66.47 -16.76 8.52
CA TYR A 489 67.07 -15.76 9.40
C TYR A 489 68.55 -15.56 9.05
N SER A 490 68.91 -14.32 8.73
CA SER A 490 70.31 -13.92 8.47
C SER A 490 71.18 -13.87 9.73
N ASP A 491 70.57 -13.53 10.88
CA ASP A 491 71.24 -13.45 12.18
C ASP A 491 70.81 -14.56 13.12
N GLY A 492 71.74 -15.43 13.47
CA GLY A 492 71.53 -16.53 14.41
C GLY A 492 71.15 -16.10 15.83
N ASN A 493 71.63 -14.92 16.29
CA ASN A 493 71.26 -14.36 17.59
C ASN A 493 69.78 -13.88 17.59
N TYR A 494 69.34 -13.28 16.50
CA TYR A 494 67.95 -12.87 16.35
C TYR A 494 67.02 -14.10 16.23
N PHE A 495 67.43 -15.13 15.50
CA PHE A 495 66.76 -16.41 15.46
C PHE A 495 66.62 -17.00 16.85
N GLY A 496 67.70 -17.09 17.63
CA GLY A 496 67.69 -17.66 18.98
C GLY A 496 66.72 -16.94 19.92
N LYS A 497 66.66 -15.61 19.86
CA LYS A 497 65.70 -14.78 20.63
C LYS A 497 64.26 -15.03 20.20
N SER A 498 64.00 -15.07 18.90
CA SER A 498 62.66 -15.35 18.34
C SER A 498 62.20 -16.75 18.67
N PHE A 499 63.05 -17.73 18.58
CA PHE A 499 62.74 -19.12 18.89
C PHE A 499 62.47 -19.31 20.39
N LYS A 500 63.26 -18.67 21.26
CA LYS A 500 63.02 -18.70 22.72
C LYS A 500 61.72 -18.00 23.09
N LYS A 501 61.39 -16.92 22.42
CA LYS A 501 60.08 -16.21 22.61
C LYS A 501 58.90 -17.11 22.21
N TYR A 502 59.05 -17.89 21.17
CA TYR A 502 57.97 -18.75 20.63
C TYR A 502 57.80 -20.06 21.41
N THR A 503 58.92 -20.72 21.78
CA THR A 503 58.91 -22.04 22.39
C THR A 503 59.15 -22.05 23.91
N GLY A 504 59.61 -20.96 24.47
CA GLY A 504 60.04 -20.84 25.87
C GLY A 504 61.51 -21.29 26.10
N PHE A 505 62.16 -21.94 25.11
CA PHE A 505 63.53 -22.51 25.21
C PHE A 505 64.41 -21.95 24.10
N SER A 506 65.71 -21.84 24.39
CA SER A 506 66.69 -21.59 23.33
C SER A 506 66.77 -22.79 22.38
N PRO A 507 67.26 -22.63 21.13
CA PRO A 507 67.42 -23.75 20.21
C PRO A 507 68.24 -24.91 20.75
N SER A 508 69.28 -24.62 21.54
CA SER A 508 70.14 -25.64 22.20
C SER A 508 69.36 -26.38 23.29
N GLU A 509 68.71 -25.67 24.21
CA GLU A 509 67.86 -26.25 25.26
C GLU A 509 66.70 -27.08 24.68
N TYR A 510 66.10 -26.63 23.56
CA TYR A 510 65.04 -27.35 22.89
C TYR A 510 65.53 -28.68 22.30
N ARG A 511 66.70 -28.66 21.66
CA ARG A 511 67.35 -29.89 21.13
C ARG A 511 67.64 -30.90 22.22
N GLU A 512 68.24 -30.45 23.34
CA GLU A 512 68.56 -31.34 24.49
C GLU A 512 67.31 -31.98 25.10
N LYS A 513 66.16 -31.33 25.03
CA LYS A 513 64.89 -31.89 25.54
C LYS A 513 64.23 -32.86 24.59
N MET A 514 64.53 -32.80 23.29
CA MET A 514 63.90 -33.62 22.23
C MET A 514 64.83 -34.76 21.80
N SER A 515 66.13 -34.78 22.19
CA SER A 515 67.07 -35.85 22.09
C SER A 515 66.92 -36.78 23.28
#